data_c73ba3bedc310a58fa33b96a6b3f160f
#
_entry.id   c73ba3bedc310a58fa33b96a6b3f160f
#
_cell.length_a   1.000
_cell.length_b   1.000
_cell.length_c   1.000
_cell.angle_alpha   90.00
_cell.angle_beta   90.00
_cell.angle_gamma   90.00
#
_symmetry.space_group_name_H-M   'P 1'
#
loop_
_entity.id
_entity.type
_entity.pdbx_description
1 polymer ?
#
loop_
_entity_poly.entity_id
_entity_poly.type
_entity_poly.pdbx_seq_one_letter_code
_entity_poly.pdbx_strand_id
1 'polypeptide(L)'
;HPRYNVVFRDDKSYPYLYLDRSQGFPSLSLHRGPRRGKGRYFGPYPSAASARSTLNLVQKLFQVRQCEDSYYRNRSRPCLQHQIGRCRAPCVGLVSTHEYQEDLANAELFLEGRNEDLIVALTGPMEHAASALEFERAAHYLDQISAFRRIQEQQLITVPRGECDVVACA
;
A
#
# COMPACT_ATOMS: atom_id res chain seq x y z
N HIS A 1 7.69 -20.91 39.65
CA HIS A 1 8.53 -20.70 38.44
C HIS A 1 9.80 -21.53 38.59
N PRO A 2 10.07 -22.49 37.68
CA PRO A 2 11.33 -23.22 37.69
C PRO A 2 12.52 -22.25 37.55
N ARG A 3 13.58 -22.50 38.33
CA ARG A 3 14.78 -21.63 38.41
C ARG A 3 15.56 -21.52 37.11
N TYR A 4 15.25 -22.36 36.12
CA TYR A 4 15.89 -22.47 34.82
C TYR A 4 14.89 -22.36 33.65
N ASN A 5 13.74 -21.73 33.87
CA ASN A 5 12.79 -21.49 32.80
C ASN A 5 13.32 -20.32 31.95
N VAL A 6 14.02 -20.66 30.87
CA VAL A 6 14.39 -19.70 29.83
C VAL A 6 13.10 -19.33 29.10
N VAL A 7 12.48 -18.26 29.52
CA VAL A 7 11.42 -17.65 28.73
C VAL A 7 12.09 -17.08 27.49
N PHE A 8 12.01 -17.80 26.38
CA PHE A 8 12.34 -17.25 25.08
C PHE A 8 11.33 -16.13 24.81
N ARG A 9 11.67 -14.91 25.21
CA ARG A 9 11.01 -13.74 24.68
C ARG A 9 11.43 -13.65 23.21
N ASP A 10 10.53 -13.99 22.34
CA ASP A 10 10.73 -13.70 20.92
C ASP A 10 10.63 -12.18 20.76
N ASP A 11 11.74 -11.49 20.95
CA ASP A 11 11.90 -10.04 20.76
C ASP A 11 11.76 -9.63 19.29
N LYS A 12 11.43 -10.58 18.41
CA LYS A 12 11.14 -10.32 17.01
C LYS A 12 9.78 -9.67 16.91
N SER A 13 9.74 -8.35 17.04
CA SER A 13 8.54 -7.58 16.77
C SER A 13 8.07 -7.85 15.33
N TYR A 14 6.77 -8.09 15.18
CA TYR A 14 6.16 -8.23 13.86
C TYR A 14 6.43 -6.98 13.00
N PRO A 15 6.65 -7.16 11.70
CA PRO A 15 6.80 -6.04 10.78
C PRO A 15 5.45 -5.35 10.53
N TYR A 16 5.50 -4.04 10.37
CA TYR A 16 4.40 -3.17 10.02
C TYR A 16 4.78 -2.33 8.80
N LEU A 17 3.80 -1.86 8.06
CA LEU A 17 3.96 -0.73 7.16
C LEU A 17 3.61 0.56 7.91
N TYR A 18 4.49 1.55 7.82
CA TYR A 18 4.37 2.82 8.54
C TYR A 18 4.21 3.98 7.55
N LEU A 19 3.24 4.82 7.82
CA LEU A 19 2.93 6.02 7.07
C LEU A 19 2.97 7.23 8.00
N ASP A 20 3.86 8.18 7.75
CA ASP A 20 3.94 9.44 8.47
C ASP A 20 3.28 10.56 7.67
N ARG A 21 2.10 11.00 8.09
CA ARG A 21 1.32 12.07 7.46
C ARG A 21 1.78 13.49 7.82
N SER A 22 2.86 13.64 8.59
CA SER A 22 3.37 14.96 8.98
C SER A 22 3.90 15.80 7.82
N GLN A 23 4.11 15.18 6.65
CA GLN A 23 4.65 15.80 5.45
C GLN A 23 3.61 15.90 4.34
N GLY A 24 3.76 16.87 3.44
CA GLY A 24 2.86 17.05 2.29
C GLY A 24 2.86 15.86 1.32
N PHE A 25 4.00 15.18 1.20
CA PHE A 25 4.17 13.98 0.38
C PHE A 25 4.74 12.82 1.25
N PRO A 26 3.91 12.12 2.02
CA PRO A 26 4.34 11.03 2.87
C PRO A 26 4.96 9.86 2.10
N SER A 27 5.86 9.11 2.75
CA SER A 27 6.36 7.84 2.23
C SER A 27 5.80 6.68 3.03
N LEU A 28 5.52 5.57 2.34
CA LEU A 28 5.19 4.33 2.98
C LEU A 28 6.46 3.50 3.17
N SER A 29 6.76 3.11 4.41
CA SER A 29 7.99 2.41 4.77
C SER A 29 7.74 1.17 5.62
N LEU A 30 8.71 0.23 5.59
CA LEU A 30 8.69 -0.93 6.48
C LEU A 30 9.18 -0.51 7.86
N HIS A 31 8.38 -0.81 8.90
CA HIS A 31 8.73 -0.57 10.30
C HIS A 31 8.81 -1.88 11.08
N ARG A 32 9.81 -1.97 11.96
CA ARG A 32 9.97 -3.08 12.90
C ARG A 32 10.38 -2.49 14.25
N GLY A 33 9.79 -3.01 15.33
CA GLY A 33 10.07 -2.52 16.68
C GLY A 33 8.92 -1.73 17.31
N PRO A 34 9.18 -1.00 18.40
CA PRO A 34 8.15 -0.26 19.12
C PRO A 34 7.48 0.82 18.25
N ARG A 35 6.16 0.89 18.28
CA ARG A 35 5.37 1.88 17.54
C ARG A 35 5.39 3.24 18.26
N ARG A 36 6.46 4.01 18.08
CA ARG A 36 6.67 5.33 18.72
C ARG A 36 6.31 6.51 17.83
N GLY A 37 6.16 6.31 16.52
CA GLY A 37 5.81 7.37 15.58
C GLY A 37 4.34 7.78 15.69
N LYS A 38 4.05 9.05 15.37
CA LYS A 38 2.68 9.61 15.36
C LYS A 38 1.87 9.21 14.11
N GLY A 39 2.49 8.54 13.14
CA GLY A 39 1.85 8.09 11.91
C GLY A 39 1.01 6.83 12.09
N ARG A 40 0.48 6.33 10.97
CA ARG A 40 -0.35 5.12 10.95
C ARG A 40 0.50 3.89 10.73
N TYR A 41 0.12 2.79 11.40
CA TYR A 41 0.75 1.49 11.29
C TYR A 41 -0.25 0.49 10.74
N PHE A 42 0.11 -0.19 9.65
CA PHE A 42 -0.70 -1.22 9.01
C PHE A 42 -0.05 -2.60 9.24
N GLY A 43 -0.82 -3.58 9.60
CA GLY A 43 -0.38 -4.93 9.97
C GLY A 43 -0.87 -5.31 11.38
N PRO A 44 -0.33 -6.31 12.08
CA PRO A 44 0.98 -6.94 11.86
C PRO A 44 1.05 -7.87 10.66
N TYR A 45 2.21 -7.95 10.02
CA TYR A 45 2.47 -8.92 8.96
C TYR A 45 3.17 -10.17 9.51
N PRO A 46 2.87 -11.37 8.98
CA PRO A 46 3.46 -12.62 9.48
C PRO A 46 4.98 -12.69 9.24
N SER A 47 5.48 -12.02 8.22
CA SER A 47 6.91 -11.99 7.91
C SER A 47 7.33 -10.67 7.25
N ALA A 48 8.63 -10.37 7.31
CA ALA A 48 9.18 -9.21 6.60
C ALA A 48 9.08 -9.36 5.07
N ALA A 49 9.09 -10.58 4.56
CA ALA A 49 8.89 -10.84 3.13
C ALA A 49 7.47 -10.48 2.71
N SER A 50 6.47 -10.90 3.49
CA SER A 50 5.06 -10.55 3.25
C SER A 50 4.84 -9.03 3.29
N ALA A 51 5.38 -8.34 4.30
CA ALA A 51 5.27 -6.88 4.38
C ALA A 51 5.93 -6.17 3.19
N ARG A 52 7.10 -6.65 2.73
CA ARG A 52 7.77 -6.11 1.53
C ARG A 52 6.98 -6.37 0.26
N SER A 53 6.37 -7.55 0.12
CA SER A 53 5.52 -7.88 -1.03
C SER A 53 4.31 -6.95 -1.10
N THR A 54 3.62 -6.73 0.03
CA THR A 54 2.52 -5.78 0.13
C THR A 54 2.98 -4.34 -0.17
N LEU A 55 4.12 -3.92 0.39
CA LEU A 55 4.69 -2.59 0.11
C LEU A 55 4.96 -2.40 -1.40
N ASN A 56 5.61 -3.37 -2.04
CA ASN A 56 5.89 -3.33 -3.48
C ASN A 56 4.60 -3.27 -4.32
N LEU A 57 3.57 -3.99 -3.90
CA LEU A 57 2.27 -3.99 -4.56
C LEU A 57 1.59 -2.61 -4.46
N VAL A 58 1.51 -2.06 -3.25
CA VAL A 58 0.95 -0.72 -3.00
C VAL A 58 1.68 0.34 -3.82
N GLN A 59 3.00 0.29 -3.85
CA GLN A 59 3.81 1.22 -4.63
C GLN A 59 3.61 1.09 -6.14
N LYS A 60 3.38 -0.12 -6.63
CA LYS A 60 3.06 -0.37 -8.04
C LYS A 60 1.68 0.17 -8.43
N LEU A 61 0.69 0.00 -7.54
CA LEU A 61 -0.69 0.35 -7.83
C LEU A 61 -0.97 1.85 -7.63
N PHE A 62 -0.48 2.43 -6.54
CA PHE A 62 -0.78 3.83 -6.16
C PHE A 62 0.38 4.79 -6.38
N GLN A 63 1.52 4.30 -6.87
CA GLN A 63 2.70 5.10 -7.19
C GLN A 63 3.19 6.02 -6.05
N VAL A 64 2.96 5.60 -4.79
CA VAL A 64 3.39 6.29 -3.59
C VAL A 64 4.92 6.25 -3.49
N ARG A 65 5.54 7.37 -3.09
CA ARG A 65 7.00 7.45 -3.01
C ARG A 65 7.60 6.45 -2.01
N GLN A 66 8.79 5.95 -2.36
CA GLN A 66 9.54 4.95 -1.58
C GLN A 66 10.80 5.54 -0.95
N CYS A 67 11.25 6.68 -1.46
CA CYS A 67 12.53 7.26 -1.06
C CYS A 67 12.45 7.90 0.32
N GLU A 68 13.57 7.85 1.02
CA GLU A 68 13.78 8.58 2.27
C GLU A 68 13.74 10.09 2.04
N ASP A 69 13.45 10.84 3.09
CA ASP A 69 13.30 12.30 3.02
C ASP A 69 14.58 13.03 2.59
N SER A 70 15.74 12.49 2.93
CA SER A 70 17.03 12.99 2.48
C SER A 70 17.16 12.98 0.95
N TYR A 71 16.76 11.86 0.33
CA TYR A 71 16.73 11.75 -1.13
C TYR A 71 15.63 12.58 -1.75
N TYR A 72 14.46 12.64 -1.14
CA TYR A 72 13.34 13.42 -1.62
C TYR A 72 13.68 14.92 -1.76
N ARG A 73 14.30 15.50 -0.73
CA ARG A 73 14.63 16.94 -0.68
C ARG A 73 15.73 17.36 -1.62
N ASN A 74 16.64 16.45 -1.99
CA ASN A 74 17.84 16.76 -2.76
C ASN A 74 17.74 16.34 -4.24
N ARG A 75 16.52 16.04 -4.74
CA ARG A 75 16.33 15.63 -6.13
C ARG A 75 16.08 16.82 -7.04
N SER A 76 16.82 16.86 -8.16
CA SER A 76 16.61 17.82 -9.25
C SER A 76 16.00 17.21 -10.52
N ARG A 77 15.90 15.86 -10.57
CA ARG A 77 15.34 15.13 -11.72
C ARG A 77 14.57 13.87 -11.25
N PRO A 78 13.58 13.38 -12.02
CA PRO A 78 12.88 12.14 -11.74
C PRO A 78 13.85 10.96 -11.60
N CYS A 79 13.58 10.05 -10.68
CA CYS A 79 14.38 8.85 -10.47
C CYS A 79 13.85 7.67 -11.31
N LEU A 80 14.61 6.57 -11.31
CA LEU A 80 14.23 5.35 -12.00
C LEU A 80 12.83 4.85 -11.60
N GLN A 81 12.41 5.02 -10.34
CA GLN A 81 11.09 4.60 -9.88
C GLN A 81 9.96 5.32 -10.62
N HIS A 82 10.16 6.59 -10.99
CA HIS A 82 9.22 7.31 -11.85
C HIS A 82 9.22 6.76 -13.28
N GLN A 83 10.40 6.50 -13.83
CA GLN A 83 10.52 5.98 -15.21
C GLN A 83 9.85 4.61 -15.40
N ILE A 84 9.87 3.76 -14.36
CA ILE A 84 9.20 2.44 -14.36
C ILE A 84 7.76 2.49 -13.83
N GLY A 85 7.15 3.68 -13.70
CA GLY A 85 5.76 3.84 -13.29
C GLY A 85 5.44 3.46 -11.83
N ARG A 86 6.42 3.52 -10.92
CA ARG A 86 6.24 3.19 -9.51
C ARG A 86 6.23 4.39 -8.56
N CYS A 87 6.34 5.60 -9.09
CA CYS A 87 6.32 6.84 -8.32
C CYS A 87 5.92 8.00 -9.23
N ARG A 88 5.05 8.88 -8.78
CA ARG A 88 4.63 10.09 -9.50
C ARG A 88 5.64 11.24 -9.46
N ALA A 89 6.84 11.00 -8.90
CA ALA A 89 7.93 11.99 -8.76
C ALA A 89 7.51 13.31 -8.08
N PRO A 90 6.93 13.28 -6.88
CA PRO A 90 6.58 14.50 -6.14
C PRO A 90 7.82 15.35 -5.79
N CYS A 91 9.00 14.74 -5.77
CA CYS A 91 10.27 15.42 -5.49
C CYS A 91 10.67 16.49 -6.53
N VAL A 92 10.11 16.42 -7.72
CA VAL A 92 10.36 17.39 -8.83
C VAL A 92 9.05 18.05 -9.30
N GLY A 93 7.97 17.94 -8.51
CA GLY A 93 6.71 18.64 -8.76
C GLY A 93 5.89 18.12 -9.95
N LEU A 94 6.07 16.84 -10.36
CA LEU A 94 5.30 16.23 -11.44
C LEU A 94 3.89 15.78 -11.04
N VAL A 95 3.55 15.88 -9.76
CA VAL A 95 2.22 15.58 -9.21
C VAL A 95 1.84 16.66 -8.22
N SER A 96 0.58 17.07 -8.21
CA SER A 96 0.04 18.00 -7.23
C SER A 96 -0.10 17.33 -5.85
N THR A 97 -0.13 18.15 -4.80
CA THR A 97 -0.37 17.62 -3.44
C THR A 97 -1.73 16.96 -3.34
N HIS A 98 -2.75 17.50 -4.00
CA HIS A 98 -4.11 16.95 -3.98
C HIS A 98 -4.15 15.54 -4.60
N GLU A 99 -3.66 15.37 -5.82
CA GLU A 99 -3.61 14.07 -6.50
C GLU A 99 -2.80 13.04 -5.71
N TYR A 100 -1.68 13.46 -5.11
CA TYR A 100 -0.89 12.56 -4.29
C TYR A 100 -1.61 12.12 -3.02
N GLN A 101 -2.39 13.00 -2.39
CA GLN A 101 -3.20 12.67 -1.21
C GLN A 101 -4.37 11.75 -1.56
N GLU A 102 -4.93 11.84 -2.75
CA GLU A 102 -5.94 10.89 -3.25
C GLU A 102 -5.33 9.50 -3.43
N ASP A 103 -4.17 9.40 -4.11
CA ASP A 103 -3.45 8.13 -4.26
C ASP A 103 -3.10 7.51 -2.90
N LEU A 104 -2.70 8.35 -1.95
CA LEU A 104 -2.38 7.92 -0.59
C LEU A 104 -3.62 7.41 0.17
N ALA A 105 -4.76 8.10 0.05
CA ALA A 105 -6.02 7.68 0.65
C ALA A 105 -6.47 6.32 0.09
N ASN A 106 -6.34 6.12 -1.22
CA ASN A 106 -6.63 4.85 -1.87
C ASN A 106 -5.68 3.73 -1.39
N ALA A 107 -4.40 4.04 -1.21
CA ALA A 107 -3.43 3.11 -0.64
C ALA A 107 -3.78 2.72 0.82
N GLU A 108 -4.29 3.65 1.63
CA GLU A 108 -4.75 3.36 2.99
C GLU A 108 -5.99 2.46 3.00
N LEU A 109 -6.99 2.74 2.17
CA LEU A 109 -8.17 1.87 2.03
C LEU A 109 -7.78 0.43 1.70
N PHE A 110 -6.82 0.27 0.79
CA PHE A 110 -6.27 -1.05 0.45
C PHE A 110 -5.61 -1.72 1.65
N LEU A 111 -4.75 -1.01 2.38
CA LEU A 111 -4.04 -1.55 3.55
C LEU A 111 -4.97 -1.86 4.73
N GLU A 112 -6.13 -1.22 4.79
CA GLU A 112 -7.20 -1.49 5.75
C GLU A 112 -8.10 -2.67 5.35
N GLY A 113 -7.94 -3.20 4.15
CA GLY A 113 -8.80 -4.25 3.60
C GLY A 113 -10.20 -3.75 3.18
N ARG A 114 -10.41 -2.44 3.05
CA ARG A 114 -11.66 -1.79 2.62
C ARG A 114 -11.75 -1.78 1.09
N ASN A 115 -11.77 -2.97 0.52
CA ASN A 115 -11.65 -3.14 -0.92
C ASN A 115 -12.87 -2.63 -1.70
N GLU A 116 -14.08 -2.74 -1.13
CA GLU A 116 -15.29 -2.23 -1.77
C GLU A 116 -15.28 -0.71 -1.84
N ASP A 117 -14.94 -0.05 -0.73
CA ASP A 117 -14.83 1.42 -0.69
C ASP A 117 -13.77 1.92 -1.67
N LEU A 118 -12.67 1.18 -1.82
CA LEU A 118 -11.63 1.49 -2.77
C LEU A 118 -12.11 1.37 -4.22
N ILE A 119 -12.86 0.32 -4.57
CA ILE A 119 -13.42 0.16 -5.92
C ILE A 119 -14.36 1.33 -6.23
N VAL A 120 -15.22 1.71 -5.28
CA VAL A 120 -16.11 2.87 -5.44
C VAL A 120 -15.30 4.15 -5.63
N ALA A 121 -14.26 4.38 -4.83
CA ALA A 121 -13.39 5.56 -4.92
C ALA A 121 -12.65 5.66 -6.26
N LEU A 122 -12.31 4.54 -6.90
CA LEU A 122 -11.63 4.50 -8.19
C LEU A 122 -12.60 4.58 -9.39
N THR A 123 -13.82 4.09 -9.23
CA THR A 123 -14.82 4.05 -10.34
C THR A 123 -15.24 5.47 -10.75
N GLY A 124 -15.53 6.35 -9.81
CA GLY A 124 -15.93 7.74 -10.12
C GLY A 124 -14.90 8.50 -10.96
N PRO A 125 -13.64 8.61 -10.53
CA PRO A 125 -12.56 9.22 -11.33
C PRO A 125 -12.33 8.54 -12.69
N MET A 126 -12.49 7.21 -12.77
CA MET A 126 -12.38 6.46 -14.02
C MET A 126 -13.46 6.90 -15.03
N GLU A 127 -14.73 6.95 -14.60
CA GLU A 127 -15.85 7.36 -15.44
C GLU A 127 -15.71 8.83 -15.87
N HIS A 128 -15.27 9.70 -14.96
CA HIS A 128 -15.01 11.10 -15.28
C HIS A 128 -13.88 11.24 -16.32
N ALA A 129 -12.76 10.53 -16.17
CA ALA A 129 -11.68 10.55 -17.14
C ALA A 129 -12.13 9.99 -18.50
N ALA A 130 -12.95 8.93 -18.53
CA ALA A 130 -13.50 8.37 -19.75
C ALA A 130 -14.44 9.37 -20.45
N SER A 131 -15.30 10.08 -19.72
CA SER A 131 -16.19 11.10 -20.28
C SER A 131 -15.44 12.34 -20.80
N ALA A 132 -14.29 12.66 -20.18
CA ALA A 132 -13.39 13.73 -20.63
C ALA A 132 -12.45 13.29 -21.78
N LEU A 133 -12.59 12.07 -22.29
CA LEU A 133 -11.75 11.47 -23.33
C LEU A 133 -10.27 11.32 -22.92
N GLU A 134 -9.97 11.34 -21.62
CA GLU A 134 -8.63 11.11 -21.05
C GLU A 134 -8.38 9.60 -20.90
N PHE A 135 -8.28 8.90 -22.03
CA PHE A 135 -8.25 7.43 -22.05
C PHE A 135 -7.08 6.79 -21.29
N GLU A 136 -5.91 7.42 -21.27
CA GLU A 136 -4.75 6.92 -20.53
C GLU A 136 -5.00 6.94 -19.01
N ARG A 137 -5.66 8.01 -18.50
CA ARG A 137 -6.04 8.10 -17.10
C ARG A 137 -7.14 7.10 -16.74
N ALA A 138 -8.16 6.97 -17.59
CA ALA A 138 -9.22 5.98 -17.41
C ALA A 138 -8.66 4.55 -17.41
N ALA A 139 -7.75 4.21 -18.33
CA ALA A 139 -7.07 2.93 -18.38
C ALA A 139 -6.25 2.64 -17.11
N HIS A 140 -5.55 3.66 -16.58
CA HIS A 140 -4.81 3.51 -15.33
C HIS A 140 -5.71 3.12 -14.15
N TYR A 141 -6.87 3.78 -13.99
CA TYR A 141 -7.84 3.40 -12.95
C TYR A 141 -8.42 2.01 -13.18
N LEU A 142 -8.71 1.64 -14.42
CA LEU A 142 -9.22 0.32 -14.77
C LEU A 142 -8.19 -0.78 -14.44
N ASP A 143 -6.92 -0.55 -14.70
CA ASP A 143 -5.83 -1.47 -14.36
C ASP A 143 -5.72 -1.65 -12.84
N GLN A 144 -5.87 -0.57 -12.07
CA GLN A 144 -5.92 -0.63 -10.61
C GLN A 144 -7.10 -1.49 -10.14
N ILE A 145 -8.32 -1.23 -10.60
CA ILE A 145 -9.53 -1.99 -10.23
C ILE A 145 -9.36 -3.48 -10.60
N SER A 146 -8.83 -3.78 -11.78
CA SER A 146 -8.60 -5.14 -12.24
C SER A 146 -7.58 -5.88 -11.38
N ALA A 147 -6.50 -5.20 -11.00
CA ALA A 147 -5.50 -5.75 -10.09
C ALA A 147 -6.08 -6.06 -8.70
N PHE A 148 -6.96 -5.19 -8.18
CA PHE A 148 -7.65 -5.42 -6.90
C PHE A 148 -8.57 -6.62 -6.95
N ARG A 149 -9.42 -6.73 -7.97
CA ARG A 149 -10.32 -7.89 -8.13
C ARG A 149 -9.53 -9.19 -8.15
N ARG A 150 -8.41 -9.23 -8.86
CA ARG A 150 -7.53 -10.41 -8.90
C ARG A 150 -6.94 -10.77 -7.54
N ILE A 151 -6.57 -9.77 -6.73
CA ILE A 151 -6.06 -9.97 -5.38
C ILE A 151 -7.17 -10.50 -4.47
N GLN A 152 -8.39 -9.96 -4.58
CA GLN A 152 -9.55 -10.45 -3.84
C GLN A 152 -9.87 -11.91 -4.16
N GLU A 153 -9.88 -12.28 -5.43
CA GLU A 153 -10.08 -13.66 -5.86
C GLU A 153 -9.06 -14.61 -5.26
N GLN A 154 -7.79 -14.21 -5.20
CA GLN A 154 -6.74 -15.01 -4.56
C GLN A 154 -6.88 -15.08 -3.03
N GLN A 155 -7.46 -14.07 -2.40
CA GLN A 155 -7.69 -14.04 -0.94
C GLN A 155 -8.97 -14.76 -0.52
N LEU A 156 -9.94 -14.95 -1.38
CA LEU A 156 -11.17 -15.72 -1.09
C LEU A 156 -10.90 -17.17 -0.70
N ILE A 157 -9.72 -17.70 -1.03
CA ILE A 157 -9.26 -19.03 -0.60
C ILE A 157 -8.75 -19.01 0.85
N THR A 158 -8.59 -17.85 1.49
CA THR A 158 -7.94 -17.69 2.80
C THR A 158 -8.85 -17.05 3.85
N VAL A 159 -10.19 -17.15 3.72
CA VAL A 159 -11.08 -16.52 4.55
C VAL A 159 -11.21 -16.69 5.80
N PRO A 160 -11.50 -16.33 6.91
CA PRO A 160 -12.86 -16.51 7.34
C PRO A 160 -13.48 -15.52 8.29
N ARG A 161 -14.64 -15.13 8.03
CA ARG A 161 -15.68 -14.94 9.04
C ARG A 161 -16.85 -15.81 8.62
N GLY A 162 -16.95 -16.98 9.24
CA GLY A 162 -18.00 -17.97 9.01
C GLY A 162 -17.43 -19.38 8.96
N GLU A 163 -18.18 -20.36 9.39
CA GLU A 163 -17.91 -21.77 9.16
C GLU A 163 -17.95 -21.97 7.64
N CYS A 164 -16.84 -22.36 7.04
CA CYS A 164 -16.82 -22.80 5.66
C CYS A 164 -16.24 -24.19 5.56
N ASP A 165 -17.00 -25.09 4.98
CA ASP A 165 -16.55 -26.42 4.61
C ASP A 165 -15.80 -26.33 3.29
N VAL A 166 -14.51 -26.68 3.30
CA VAL A 166 -13.69 -26.78 2.09
C VAL A 166 -13.74 -28.21 1.59
N VAL A 167 -14.44 -28.45 0.51
CA VAL A 167 -14.42 -29.73 -0.20
C VAL A 167 -13.43 -29.63 -1.37
N ALA A 168 -12.31 -30.35 -1.27
CA ALA A 168 -11.36 -30.51 -2.36
C ALA A 168 -11.62 -31.87 -3.03
N CYS A 169 -11.95 -31.85 -4.31
CA CYS A 169 -11.94 -33.05 -5.16
C CYS A 169 -10.57 -33.16 -5.84
N ALA A 170 -9.89 -34.29 -5.63
CA ALA A 170 -8.64 -34.64 -6.28
C ALA A 170 -8.93 -35.30 -7.65
#